data_d3736447b1fb6bd09bfb3a10ee540c46
#
_entry.id   d3736447b1fb6bd09bfb3a10ee540c46
#
_cell.length_a   1.000
_cell.length_b   1.000
_cell.length_c   1.000
_cell.angle_alpha   90.00
_cell.angle_beta   90.00
_cell.angle_gamma   90.00
#
_symmetry.space_group_name_H-M   'P 1'
#
loop_
_entity.id
_entity.type
_entity.pdbx_description
1 polymer ?
#
loop_
_entity_poly.entity_id
_entity_poly.type
_entity_poly.pdbx_seq_one_letter_code
_entity_poly.pdbx_strand_id
1 'polypeptide(L)'
;MSASTTKTRTYAADDSAFPNAQIGYAPLVDTTEAGDATLRYLELTWREAEPEEGVYAWEAISEKYGFASLREQGIHLVIRFVCDVPGQETHLDIPDWLYAQTKDGSWYDTDYGKGYSPNYANVVFRAAHHRVLYALAEFLGTDGFVSYVELGSLGHWGEWHIKSEDGLVPMPDETIRDEYAADYLAAFPTAELLMRRPFRFAAEQSLGLYNDMTGEEKDTDEWLGWIAEGGWYGSDPNALTPMPDFWQNAPVGGEFTSSLSMQDMLVKNLPRTLHLLEISHMSFLGPKTAQVKYAKGYNAVLRRLGYRLRVTELKLNLCTDGVSAELTVANEGAAPFYWDWPTNLYVEDTAGSTLCTVRLPLSLPELMPGKSQKVSVTLEGADAQELLCGGWKGLFRSPKHLTIGIVDPMTSRDAVRFAMKAARKNGRTVLL
;
A
#
# COMPACT_ATOMS: atom_id res chain seq x y z
N MET A 1 16.74 -19.22 -47.81
CA MET A 1 15.47 -18.76 -47.16
C MET A 1 15.65 -18.94 -45.68
N SER A 2 15.90 -17.87 -44.95
CA SER A 2 15.99 -17.88 -43.49
C SER A 2 14.58 -18.15 -42.93
N ALA A 3 14.38 -19.29 -42.28
CA ALA A 3 13.16 -19.54 -41.55
C ALA A 3 13.07 -18.49 -40.44
N SER A 4 12.14 -17.58 -40.56
CA SER A 4 11.81 -16.66 -39.43
C SER A 4 11.34 -17.51 -38.25
N THR A 5 12.20 -17.71 -37.27
CA THR A 5 11.85 -18.48 -36.08
C THR A 5 11.13 -17.55 -35.11
N THR A 6 9.83 -17.48 -35.24
CA THR A 6 8.96 -16.77 -34.31
C THR A 6 8.29 -17.78 -33.37
N LYS A 7 8.28 -17.49 -32.05
CA LYS A 7 7.56 -18.26 -31.03
C LYS A 7 6.60 -17.35 -30.32
N THR A 8 5.32 -17.71 -30.31
CA THR A 8 4.27 -16.98 -29.60
C THR A 8 3.70 -17.87 -28.50
N ARG A 9 3.46 -17.29 -27.33
CA ARG A 9 2.81 -17.94 -26.19
C ARG A 9 1.80 -16.99 -25.55
N THR A 10 0.63 -17.52 -25.22
CA THR A 10 -0.42 -16.84 -24.46
C THR A 10 -0.60 -17.51 -23.12
N TYR A 11 -1.04 -16.75 -22.13
CA TYR A 11 -1.15 -17.23 -20.75
C TYR A 11 -2.55 -17.01 -20.23
N ALA A 12 -3.15 -18.07 -19.68
CA ALA A 12 -4.45 -18.01 -19.01
C ALA A 12 -4.33 -17.28 -17.66
N ALA A 13 -5.38 -16.57 -17.29
CA ALA A 13 -5.47 -15.93 -15.99
C ALA A 13 -5.46 -16.97 -14.85
N ASP A 14 -4.83 -16.60 -13.73
CA ASP A 14 -4.94 -17.30 -12.46
C ASP A 14 -5.92 -16.53 -11.57
N ASP A 15 -7.10 -17.09 -11.36
CA ASP A 15 -8.18 -16.49 -10.56
C ASP A 15 -8.05 -16.76 -9.05
N SER A 16 -6.99 -17.44 -8.61
CA SER A 16 -6.76 -17.69 -7.20
C SER A 16 -6.45 -16.39 -6.43
N ALA A 17 -6.83 -16.34 -5.15
CA ALA A 17 -6.36 -15.32 -4.25
C ALA A 17 -4.93 -15.65 -3.80
N PHE A 18 -4.10 -14.62 -3.72
CA PHE A 18 -2.75 -14.70 -3.18
C PHE A 18 -2.29 -13.31 -2.71
N PRO A 19 -1.46 -13.23 -1.67
CA PRO A 19 -0.84 -11.97 -1.27
C PRO A 19 0.14 -11.49 -2.34
N ASN A 20 0.31 -10.17 -2.45
CA ASN A 20 1.25 -9.58 -3.37
C ASN A 20 1.86 -8.32 -2.77
N ALA A 21 3.04 -7.91 -3.24
CA ALA A 21 3.74 -6.75 -2.72
C ALA A 21 2.85 -5.48 -2.81
N GLN A 22 2.90 -4.65 -1.80
CA GLN A 22 2.24 -3.33 -1.74
C GLN A 22 0.70 -3.33 -1.76
N ILE A 23 0.04 -4.47 -1.71
CA ILE A 23 -1.44 -4.56 -1.72
C ILE A 23 -1.95 -5.64 -0.78
N GLY A 24 -3.26 -5.63 -0.53
CA GLY A 24 -3.93 -6.67 0.22
C GLY A 24 -4.20 -6.30 1.67
N TYR A 25 -4.08 -7.26 2.56
CA TYR A 25 -4.28 -7.00 3.99
C TYR A 25 -3.03 -6.43 4.65
N ALA A 26 -3.23 -5.45 5.52
CA ALA A 26 -2.22 -4.85 6.39
C ALA A 26 -2.64 -5.03 7.87
N PRO A 27 -2.57 -6.25 8.43
CA PRO A 27 -2.90 -6.47 9.83
C PRO A 27 -1.87 -5.81 10.75
N LEU A 28 -2.26 -5.54 12.01
CA LEU A 28 -1.37 -4.95 13.01
C LEU A 28 -0.03 -5.71 13.09
N VAL A 29 1.05 -4.98 13.31
CA VAL A 29 2.42 -5.53 13.37
C VAL A 29 2.60 -6.58 14.47
N ASP A 30 1.84 -6.47 15.57
CA ASP A 30 1.90 -7.34 16.75
C ASP A 30 0.87 -8.48 16.72
N THR A 31 0.06 -8.60 15.66
CA THR A 31 -0.92 -9.68 15.56
C THR A 31 -0.26 -11.03 15.28
N THR A 32 -0.77 -12.07 15.95
CA THR A 32 -0.39 -13.47 15.67
C THR A 32 -1.13 -14.08 14.49
N GLU A 33 -2.18 -13.41 13.98
CA GLU A 33 -3.03 -13.89 12.87
C GLU A 33 -2.72 -13.20 11.53
N ALA A 34 -1.49 -12.74 11.36
CA ALA A 34 -1.08 -11.97 10.19
C ALA A 34 -1.07 -12.76 8.86
N GLY A 35 -1.02 -14.09 8.92
CA GLY A 35 -0.93 -14.94 7.73
C GLY A 35 0.32 -14.63 6.90
N ASP A 36 0.16 -14.69 5.57
CA ASP A 36 1.19 -14.42 4.57
C ASP A 36 1.07 -13.00 3.96
N ALA A 37 0.41 -12.05 4.66
CA ALA A 37 0.28 -10.67 4.22
C ALA A 37 1.63 -9.99 4.06
N THR A 38 1.79 -9.24 2.97
CA THR A 38 3.03 -8.52 2.61
C THR A 38 3.10 -7.10 3.16
N LEU A 39 2.05 -6.67 3.83
CA LEU A 39 1.96 -5.41 4.55
C LEU A 39 1.72 -5.67 6.04
N ARG A 40 2.21 -4.77 6.89
CA ARG A 40 1.86 -4.69 8.31
C ARG A 40 1.48 -3.28 8.65
N TYR A 41 0.52 -3.15 9.54
CA TYR A 41 0.03 -1.85 10.00
C TYR A 41 0.64 -1.51 11.36
N LEU A 42 1.34 -0.40 11.44
CA LEU A 42 1.89 0.16 12.67
C LEU A 42 1.06 1.39 13.06
N GLU A 43 0.21 1.25 14.07
CA GLU A 43 -0.34 2.38 14.80
C GLU A 43 0.60 2.69 15.96
N LEU A 44 1.18 3.89 15.95
CA LEU A 44 2.19 4.29 16.93
C LEU A 44 1.72 5.55 17.67
N THR A 45 1.54 5.46 18.98
CA THR A 45 1.23 6.64 19.79
C THR A 45 2.49 7.50 19.99
N TRP A 46 2.30 8.81 20.08
CA TRP A 46 3.42 9.70 20.40
C TRP A 46 4.05 9.37 21.75
N ARG A 47 3.23 8.98 22.74
CA ARG A 47 3.71 8.56 24.07
C ARG A 47 4.70 7.40 24.00
N GLU A 48 4.45 6.43 23.13
CA GLU A 48 5.36 5.31 22.92
C GLU A 48 6.64 5.75 22.20
N ALA A 49 6.51 6.67 21.24
CA ALA A 49 7.64 7.11 20.41
C ALA A 49 8.66 7.96 21.17
N GLU A 50 8.21 8.87 22.07
CA GLU A 50 9.04 9.86 22.73
C GLU A 50 8.70 9.95 24.23
N PRO A 51 9.11 8.97 25.05
CA PRO A 51 8.78 8.93 26.48
C PRO A 51 9.32 10.10 27.30
N GLU A 52 10.46 10.69 26.89
CA GLU A 52 11.05 11.90 27.45
C GLU A 52 11.36 12.89 26.32
N GLU A 53 11.33 14.20 26.60
CA GLU A 53 11.55 15.23 25.58
C GLU A 53 12.91 15.04 24.84
N GLY A 54 12.84 14.79 23.52
CA GLY A 54 14.02 14.54 22.67
C GLY A 54 14.65 13.15 22.85
N VAL A 55 14.04 12.25 23.64
CA VAL A 55 14.50 10.87 23.82
C VAL A 55 13.51 9.92 23.14
N TYR A 56 13.94 9.34 22.04
CA TYR A 56 13.10 8.48 21.22
C TYR A 56 13.34 7.00 21.50
N ALA A 57 12.26 6.22 21.59
CA ALA A 57 12.29 4.78 21.91
C ALA A 57 12.49 3.89 20.68
N TRP A 58 13.20 4.35 19.64
CA TRP A 58 13.26 3.68 18.34
C TRP A 58 13.80 2.25 18.39
N GLU A 59 14.84 1.99 19.17
CA GLU A 59 15.39 0.65 19.30
C GLU A 59 14.39 -0.31 19.94
N ALA A 60 13.72 0.12 21.02
CA ALA A 60 12.70 -0.66 21.69
C ALA A 60 11.49 -0.94 20.79
N ILE A 61 11.06 0.05 19.99
CA ILE A 61 9.99 -0.08 18.99
C ILE A 61 10.39 -1.08 17.90
N SER A 62 11.61 -0.94 17.37
CA SER A 62 12.13 -1.85 16.33
C SER A 62 12.21 -3.29 16.82
N GLU A 63 12.64 -3.50 18.06
CA GLU A 63 12.71 -4.82 18.68
C GLU A 63 11.30 -5.39 18.95
N LYS A 64 10.43 -4.58 19.60
CA LYS A 64 9.04 -4.95 19.93
C LYS A 64 8.26 -5.42 18.70
N TYR A 65 8.39 -4.72 17.60
CA TYR A 65 7.63 -4.98 16.37
C TYR A 65 8.41 -5.79 15.32
N GLY A 66 9.66 -6.17 15.62
CA GLY A 66 10.47 -7.05 14.79
C GLY A 66 10.84 -6.49 13.42
N PHE A 67 11.15 -5.20 13.31
CA PHE A 67 11.39 -4.52 12.03
C PHE A 67 12.47 -5.15 11.17
N ALA A 68 13.56 -5.65 11.79
CA ALA A 68 14.61 -6.36 11.05
C ALA A 68 14.07 -7.61 10.34
N SER A 69 13.23 -8.38 11.03
CA SER A 69 12.60 -9.58 10.47
C SER A 69 11.59 -9.25 9.37
N LEU A 70 10.80 -8.18 9.53
CA LEU A 70 9.86 -7.72 8.49
C LEU A 70 10.63 -7.33 7.22
N ARG A 71 11.71 -6.55 7.33
CA ARG A 71 12.57 -6.18 6.19
C ARG A 71 13.16 -7.41 5.49
N GLU A 72 13.69 -8.37 6.25
CA GLU A 72 14.24 -9.61 5.70
C GLU A 72 13.19 -10.42 4.94
N GLN A 73 11.96 -10.44 5.43
CA GLN A 73 10.84 -11.13 4.78
C GLN A 73 10.27 -10.38 3.56
N GLY A 74 10.64 -9.11 3.33
CA GLY A 74 10.06 -8.26 2.28
C GLY A 74 8.64 -7.80 2.64
N ILE A 75 8.38 -7.60 3.93
CA ILE A 75 7.13 -7.06 4.44
C ILE A 75 7.30 -5.56 4.66
N HIS A 76 6.38 -4.77 4.11
CA HIS A 76 6.40 -3.32 4.19
C HIS A 76 5.40 -2.80 5.23
N LEU A 77 5.59 -1.55 5.68
CA LEU A 77 4.72 -0.91 6.66
C LEU A 77 3.70 0.02 6.02
N VAL A 78 2.50 -0.03 6.58
CA VAL A 78 1.53 1.07 6.62
C VAL A 78 1.67 1.68 8.01
N ILE A 79 1.88 2.98 8.13
CA ILE A 79 2.03 3.63 9.43
C ILE A 79 0.95 4.68 9.65
N ARG A 80 0.49 4.79 10.91
CA ARG A 80 -0.34 5.87 11.42
C ARG A 80 0.24 6.33 12.76
N PHE A 81 0.77 7.55 12.80
CA PHE A 81 1.25 8.16 14.04
C PHE A 81 0.11 8.90 14.70
N VAL A 82 -0.22 8.58 15.95
CA VAL A 82 -1.46 9.04 16.61
C VAL A 82 -1.19 9.78 17.93
N CYS A 83 -2.05 10.77 18.22
CA CYS A 83 -1.97 11.61 19.40
C CYS A 83 -3.17 11.45 20.33
N ASP A 84 -4.20 10.72 19.91
CA ASP A 84 -5.46 10.54 20.63
C ASP A 84 -6.18 9.28 20.14
N VAL A 85 -6.24 8.24 20.97
CA VAL A 85 -6.91 6.97 20.69
C VAL A 85 -7.93 6.70 21.79
N PRO A 86 -9.24 6.86 21.55
CA PRO A 86 -10.26 6.56 22.54
C PRO A 86 -10.18 5.13 23.09
N GLY A 87 -10.05 4.99 24.40
CA GLY A 87 -9.87 3.71 25.10
C GLY A 87 -10.94 3.43 26.15
N GLN A 88 -10.78 2.31 26.85
CA GLN A 88 -11.70 1.91 27.92
C GLN A 88 -11.44 2.70 29.22
N GLU A 89 -10.18 3.05 29.47
CA GLU A 89 -9.75 3.80 30.66
C GLU A 89 -9.18 5.15 30.24
N THR A 90 -9.24 6.13 31.16
CA THR A 90 -8.66 7.46 30.94
C THR A 90 -7.14 7.38 30.84
N HIS A 91 -6.58 7.86 29.75
CA HIS A 91 -5.15 7.81 29.46
C HIS A 91 -4.68 8.95 28.55
N LEU A 92 -3.37 9.02 28.31
CA LEU A 92 -2.72 9.93 27.37
C LEU A 92 -2.03 9.13 26.27
N ASP A 93 -2.18 9.56 25.02
CA ASP A 93 -1.42 9.06 23.87
C ASP A 93 -0.29 10.01 23.45
N ILE A 94 -0.25 11.21 24.06
CA ILE A 94 0.90 12.11 23.97
C ILE A 94 1.82 11.92 25.20
N PRO A 95 3.12 12.29 25.11
CA PRO A 95 4.05 12.19 26.24
C PRO A 95 3.64 13.02 27.44
N ASP A 96 3.94 12.51 28.66
CA ASP A 96 3.65 13.23 29.91
C ASP A 96 4.35 14.60 29.98
N TRP A 97 5.57 14.70 29.43
CA TRP A 97 6.31 15.96 29.37
C TRP A 97 5.59 17.00 28.50
N LEU A 98 5.02 16.58 27.35
CA LEU A 98 4.30 17.47 26.44
C LEU A 98 2.96 17.91 27.06
N TYR A 99 2.23 16.97 27.66
CA TYR A 99 1.03 17.30 28.41
C TYR A 99 1.32 18.31 29.54
N ALA A 100 2.43 18.15 30.29
CA ALA A 100 2.82 19.06 31.34
C ALA A 100 3.10 20.49 30.87
N GLN A 101 3.56 20.64 29.62
CA GLN A 101 3.87 21.96 29.01
C GLN A 101 2.62 22.63 28.40
N THR A 102 1.66 21.87 27.90
CA THR A 102 0.50 22.40 27.17
C THR A 102 -0.74 22.55 28.06
N LYS A 103 -1.29 21.47 28.58
CA LYS A 103 -2.47 21.38 29.48
C LYS A 103 -3.73 22.08 28.99
N ASP A 104 -3.88 22.33 27.71
CA ASP A 104 -4.94 23.11 27.09
C ASP A 104 -5.85 22.32 26.15
N GLY A 105 -5.69 20.99 26.11
CA GLY A 105 -6.64 20.07 25.49
C GLY A 105 -7.79 19.66 26.40
N SER A 106 -8.53 18.65 25.98
CA SER A 106 -9.73 18.19 26.68
C SER A 106 -9.62 16.73 27.10
N TRP A 107 -9.80 16.46 28.40
CA TRP A 107 -10.12 15.11 28.87
C TRP A 107 -11.55 14.77 28.48
N TYR A 108 -11.80 13.54 28.03
CA TYR A 108 -13.12 13.12 27.59
C TYR A 108 -13.52 11.72 28.09
N ASP A 109 -14.84 11.52 28.23
CA ASP A 109 -15.52 10.24 28.45
C ASP A 109 -16.79 10.29 27.56
N THR A 110 -16.72 9.78 26.36
CA THR A 110 -17.78 9.85 25.34
C THR A 110 -18.19 8.45 24.90
N ASP A 111 -19.13 8.34 23.97
CA ASP A 111 -19.50 7.06 23.36
C ASP A 111 -18.35 6.44 22.50
N TYR A 112 -17.34 7.22 22.13
CA TYR A 112 -16.12 6.69 21.50
C TYR A 112 -15.19 6.01 22.51
N GLY A 113 -15.23 6.43 23.78
CA GLY A 113 -14.34 5.97 24.84
C GLY A 113 -13.80 7.12 25.66
N LYS A 114 -12.67 6.89 26.32
CA LYS A 114 -12.02 7.82 27.25
C LYS A 114 -10.60 8.13 26.79
N GLY A 115 -10.14 9.35 27.03
CA GLY A 115 -8.79 9.76 26.69
C GLY A 115 -8.57 11.25 26.90
N TYR A 116 -7.56 11.77 26.19
CA TYR A 116 -7.22 13.18 26.17
C TYR A 116 -7.03 13.63 24.73
N SER A 117 -7.87 14.56 24.27
CA SER A 117 -7.75 15.21 22.97
C SER A 117 -6.91 16.49 23.10
N PRO A 118 -5.71 16.55 22.49
CA PRO A 118 -4.84 17.71 22.57
C PRO A 118 -5.44 18.94 21.89
N ASN A 119 -4.97 20.14 22.29
CA ASN A 119 -5.17 21.33 21.48
C ASN A 119 -4.13 21.36 20.35
N TYR A 120 -4.50 20.90 19.18
CA TYR A 120 -3.60 20.84 18.02
C TYR A 120 -3.16 22.21 17.49
N ALA A 121 -3.82 23.31 17.90
CA ALA A 121 -3.40 24.68 17.57
C ALA A 121 -2.28 25.22 18.49
N ASN A 122 -1.99 24.54 19.61
CA ASN A 122 -0.97 24.96 20.55
C ASN A 122 0.43 25.01 19.89
N VAL A 123 1.11 26.14 20.00
CA VAL A 123 2.42 26.39 19.35
C VAL A 123 3.54 25.46 19.85
N VAL A 124 3.49 25.08 21.15
CA VAL A 124 4.46 24.13 21.74
C VAL A 124 4.22 22.73 21.18
N PHE A 125 2.94 22.33 21.12
CA PHE A 125 2.53 21.04 20.55
C PHE A 125 2.98 20.91 19.10
N ARG A 126 2.68 21.90 18.25
CA ARG A 126 3.06 21.90 16.83
C ARG A 126 4.58 21.83 16.64
N ALA A 127 5.35 22.63 17.37
CA ALA A 127 6.80 22.59 17.29
C ALA A 127 7.40 21.24 17.73
N ALA A 128 6.83 20.61 18.76
CA ALA A 128 7.22 19.29 19.21
C ALA A 128 6.83 18.19 18.20
N HIS A 129 5.62 18.28 17.63
CA HIS A 129 5.13 17.37 16.59
C HIS A 129 6.05 17.37 15.37
N HIS A 130 6.43 18.54 14.86
CA HIS A 130 7.40 18.66 13.78
C HIS A 130 8.68 17.87 14.08
N ARG A 131 9.26 18.02 15.28
CA ARG A 131 10.52 17.33 15.65
C ARG A 131 10.36 15.81 15.69
N VAL A 132 9.31 15.30 16.35
CA VAL A 132 9.12 13.83 16.47
C VAL A 132 8.81 13.19 15.13
N LEU A 133 8.05 13.85 14.26
CA LEU A 133 7.70 13.31 12.96
C LEU A 133 8.92 13.15 12.05
N TYR A 134 9.81 14.17 12.04
CA TYR A 134 11.08 14.09 11.31
C TYR A 134 12.02 13.02 11.89
N ALA A 135 12.11 12.92 13.24
CA ALA A 135 12.89 11.89 13.88
C ALA A 135 12.36 10.47 13.58
N LEU A 136 11.03 10.29 13.51
CA LEU A 136 10.40 9.03 13.11
C LEU A 136 10.73 8.68 11.65
N ALA A 137 10.64 9.65 10.76
CA ALA A 137 10.96 9.45 9.34
C ALA A 137 12.44 9.11 9.12
N GLU A 138 13.35 9.79 9.81
CA GLU A 138 14.78 9.48 9.78
C GLU A 138 15.07 8.06 10.28
N PHE A 139 14.43 7.65 11.38
CA PHE A 139 14.56 6.31 11.92
C PHE A 139 14.06 5.21 10.98
N LEU A 140 12.91 5.41 10.36
CA LEU A 140 12.31 4.43 9.44
C LEU A 140 13.06 4.34 8.10
N GLY A 141 13.70 5.44 7.68
CA GLY A 141 14.50 5.53 6.46
C GLY A 141 13.69 5.65 5.18
N THR A 142 14.40 5.69 4.05
CA THR A 142 13.83 5.90 2.71
C THR A 142 14.04 4.72 1.77
N ASP A 143 14.35 3.56 2.31
CA ASP A 143 14.65 2.33 1.56
C ASP A 143 13.40 1.59 1.03
N GLY A 144 12.21 2.14 1.27
CA GLY A 144 10.92 1.56 0.87
C GLY A 144 10.30 0.66 1.93
N PHE A 145 10.84 0.60 3.15
CA PHE A 145 10.20 -0.15 4.25
C PHE A 145 8.82 0.42 4.60
N VAL A 146 8.69 1.73 4.65
CA VAL A 146 7.38 2.40 4.74
C VAL A 146 6.83 2.59 3.35
N SER A 147 5.75 1.89 3.05
CA SER A 147 5.04 2.02 1.78
C SER A 147 3.94 3.06 1.84
N TYR A 148 3.21 3.09 2.95
CA TYR A 148 2.07 3.97 3.13
C TYR A 148 2.15 4.70 4.47
N VAL A 149 1.77 5.96 4.46
CA VAL A 149 1.59 6.77 5.67
C VAL A 149 0.16 7.31 5.66
N GLU A 150 -0.67 6.85 6.57
CA GLU A 150 -1.92 7.51 6.87
C GLU A 150 -1.63 8.68 7.80
N LEU A 151 -1.99 9.90 7.40
CA LEU A 151 -1.74 11.12 8.15
C LEU A 151 -2.58 11.08 9.45
N GLY A 152 -1.98 10.60 10.53
CA GLY A 152 -2.69 10.16 11.72
C GLY A 152 -2.63 11.11 12.91
N SER A 153 -1.99 12.28 12.81
CA SER A 153 -1.71 13.11 13.98
C SER A 153 -2.92 13.85 14.56
N LEU A 154 -3.96 14.08 13.75
CA LEU A 154 -5.07 14.95 14.12
C LEU A 154 -6.35 14.17 14.40
N GLY A 155 -6.96 14.46 15.55
CA GLY A 155 -8.27 13.94 15.94
C GLY A 155 -8.24 12.54 16.55
N HIS A 156 -9.42 12.03 16.88
CA HIS A 156 -9.60 10.68 17.41
C HIS A 156 -9.09 9.64 16.41
N TRP A 157 -8.30 8.67 16.89
CA TRP A 157 -7.60 7.64 16.09
C TRP A 157 -6.73 8.22 14.95
N GLY A 158 -6.48 9.55 14.95
CA GLY A 158 -5.83 10.20 13.82
C GLY A 158 -6.68 10.33 12.56
N GLU A 159 -8.01 10.26 12.66
CA GLU A 159 -8.95 10.22 11.55
C GLU A 159 -9.53 11.60 11.17
N TRP A 160 -8.84 12.66 11.58
CA TRP A 160 -9.18 14.04 11.22
C TRP A 160 -10.61 14.44 11.63
N HIS A 161 -11.06 13.99 12.81
CA HIS A 161 -12.31 14.43 13.43
C HIS A 161 -12.20 14.46 14.93
N ILE A 162 -12.97 15.34 15.57
CA ILE A 162 -13.09 15.49 17.03
C ILE A 162 -14.58 15.67 17.36
N LYS A 163 -15.04 15.06 18.44
CA LYS A 163 -16.41 15.27 18.98
C LYS A 163 -16.52 16.64 19.66
N SER A 164 -16.41 17.71 18.90
CA SER A 164 -16.49 19.08 19.42
C SER A 164 -17.86 19.41 20.02
N GLU A 165 -18.93 18.71 19.60
CA GLU A 165 -20.26 18.80 20.18
C GLU A 165 -20.31 18.36 21.67
N ASP A 166 -19.37 17.51 22.09
CA ASP A 166 -19.22 17.09 23.49
C ASP A 166 -18.33 18.06 24.30
N GLY A 167 -18.00 19.24 23.73
CA GLY A 167 -17.24 20.29 24.39
C GLY A 167 -15.71 20.14 24.33
N LEU A 168 -15.20 19.25 23.48
CA LEU A 168 -13.77 19.12 23.27
C LEU A 168 -13.23 20.30 22.45
N VAL A 169 -11.91 20.59 22.62
CA VAL A 169 -11.23 21.57 21.78
C VAL A 169 -11.38 21.13 20.32
N PRO A 170 -11.93 21.99 19.44
CA PRO A 170 -12.22 21.59 18.06
C PRO A 170 -10.95 21.37 17.25
N MET A 171 -11.10 20.72 16.08
CA MET A 171 -10.04 20.67 15.08
C MET A 171 -9.53 22.08 14.76
N PRO A 172 -8.21 22.24 14.56
CA PRO A 172 -7.65 23.54 14.18
C PRO A 172 -8.15 23.99 12.80
N ASP A 173 -7.95 25.25 12.50
CA ASP A 173 -8.27 25.81 11.18
C ASP A 173 -7.45 25.17 10.08
N GLU A 174 -7.83 25.45 8.83
CA GLU A 174 -7.21 24.86 7.64
C GLU A 174 -5.70 25.16 7.57
N THR A 175 -5.28 26.38 7.87
CA THR A 175 -3.86 26.76 7.82
C THR A 175 -3.00 25.87 8.72
N ILE A 176 -3.48 25.61 9.94
CA ILE A 176 -2.77 24.75 10.89
C ILE A 176 -2.84 23.28 10.46
N ARG A 177 -3.99 22.82 9.95
CA ARG A 177 -4.10 21.45 9.41
C ARG A 177 -3.13 21.22 8.25
N ASP A 178 -2.98 22.20 7.36
CA ASP A 178 -2.07 22.15 6.23
C ASP A 178 -0.61 22.09 6.67
N GLU A 179 -0.23 22.75 7.78
CA GLU A 179 1.12 22.63 8.34
C GLU A 179 1.44 21.20 8.77
N TYR A 180 0.51 20.52 9.46
CA TYR A 180 0.67 19.10 9.82
C TYR A 180 0.83 18.22 8.58
N ALA A 181 0.00 18.43 7.57
CA ALA A 181 0.08 17.67 6.33
C ALA A 181 1.38 17.94 5.55
N ALA A 182 1.86 19.19 5.54
CA ALA A 182 3.13 19.56 4.92
C ALA A 182 4.34 18.92 5.62
N ASP A 183 4.30 18.78 6.94
CA ASP A 183 5.33 18.07 7.70
C ASP A 183 5.43 16.59 7.25
N TYR A 184 4.30 15.91 7.08
CA TYR A 184 4.29 14.55 6.55
C TYR A 184 4.85 14.47 5.13
N LEU A 185 4.44 15.38 4.24
CA LEU A 185 4.92 15.42 2.86
C LEU A 185 6.44 15.58 2.78
N ALA A 186 7.00 16.43 3.65
CA ALA A 186 8.44 16.66 3.71
C ALA A 186 9.21 15.50 4.39
N ALA A 187 8.61 14.88 5.42
CA ALA A 187 9.27 13.83 6.20
C ALA A 187 9.32 12.48 5.46
N PHE A 188 8.30 12.13 4.67
CA PHE A 188 8.17 10.82 4.01
C PHE A 188 8.14 10.90 2.47
N PRO A 189 9.23 11.34 1.83
CA PRO A 189 9.26 11.62 0.38
C PRO A 189 9.19 10.36 -0.51
N THR A 190 9.31 9.17 0.04
CA THR A 190 9.31 7.90 -0.71
C THR A 190 8.11 7.01 -0.42
N ALA A 191 7.27 7.40 0.53
CA ALA A 191 6.04 6.69 0.88
C ALA A 191 4.82 7.34 0.21
N GLU A 192 3.78 6.55 -0.02
CA GLU A 192 2.48 7.07 -0.43
C GLU A 192 1.73 7.62 0.79
N LEU A 193 1.31 8.88 0.72
CA LEU A 193 0.64 9.58 1.81
C LEU A 193 -0.87 9.58 1.61
N LEU A 194 -1.64 9.25 2.65
CA LEU A 194 -3.10 9.15 2.59
C LEU A 194 -3.75 10.03 3.65
N MET A 195 -4.75 10.84 3.24
CA MET A 195 -5.62 11.58 4.15
C MET A 195 -6.97 10.88 4.31
N ARG A 196 -7.61 11.08 5.48
CA ARG A 196 -8.95 10.51 5.72
C ARG A 196 -10.03 11.16 4.85
N ARG A 197 -9.89 12.45 4.54
CA ARG A 197 -10.85 13.25 3.80
C ARG A 197 -10.17 14.03 2.69
N PRO A 198 -10.87 14.34 1.60
CA PRO A 198 -10.33 15.11 0.49
C PRO A 198 -10.29 16.62 0.83
N PHE A 199 -9.51 16.99 1.86
CA PHE A 199 -9.22 18.39 2.12
C PHE A 199 -8.46 19.01 0.94
N ARG A 200 -8.51 20.33 0.81
CA ARG A 200 -7.84 21.06 -0.27
C ARG A 200 -6.36 20.67 -0.42
N PHE A 201 -5.64 20.52 0.70
CA PHE A 201 -4.24 20.09 0.67
C PHE A 201 -4.05 18.73 -0.02
N ALA A 202 -4.92 17.75 0.24
CA ALA A 202 -4.84 16.44 -0.42
C ALA A 202 -4.99 16.57 -1.95
N ALA A 203 -5.93 17.40 -2.41
CA ALA A 203 -6.14 17.65 -3.83
C ALA A 203 -4.95 18.36 -4.48
N GLU A 204 -4.42 19.41 -3.85
CA GLU A 204 -3.28 20.19 -4.36
C GLU A 204 -1.98 19.41 -4.39
N GLN A 205 -1.76 18.50 -3.44
CA GLN A 205 -0.55 17.67 -3.34
C GLN A 205 -0.72 16.28 -3.96
N SER A 206 -1.88 15.97 -4.53
CA SER A 206 -2.19 14.67 -5.14
C SER A 206 -1.99 13.49 -4.18
N LEU A 207 -2.45 13.64 -2.93
CA LEU A 207 -2.35 12.59 -1.91
C LEU A 207 -3.39 11.49 -2.17
N GLY A 208 -3.11 10.30 -1.64
CA GLY A 208 -4.08 9.23 -1.50
C GLY A 208 -5.12 9.53 -0.43
N LEU A 209 -6.14 8.68 -0.37
CA LEU A 209 -7.18 8.76 0.65
C LEU A 209 -7.39 7.40 1.31
N TYR A 210 -7.88 7.39 2.56
CA TYR A 210 -8.28 6.15 3.23
C TYR A 210 -9.70 6.24 3.80
N ASN A 211 -10.42 5.09 3.80
CA ASN A 211 -11.76 4.94 4.32
C ASN A 211 -11.77 4.02 5.55
N ASP A 212 -12.05 4.56 6.73
CA ASP A 212 -12.18 3.83 8.01
C ASP A 212 -13.53 3.10 8.15
N MET A 213 -14.46 3.28 7.21
CA MET A 213 -15.81 2.69 7.22
C MET A 213 -16.05 1.71 6.07
N THR A 214 -15.00 1.08 5.55
CA THR A 214 -15.11 0.13 4.44
C THR A 214 -16.03 -1.03 4.77
N GLY A 215 -16.95 -1.34 3.86
CA GLY A 215 -17.92 -2.43 4.00
C GLY A 215 -19.31 -1.97 4.52
N GLU A 216 -19.42 -0.77 5.07
CA GLU A 216 -20.69 -0.11 5.34
C GLU A 216 -21.05 0.77 4.14
N GLU A 217 -22.23 0.51 3.54
CA GLU A 217 -22.64 1.12 2.27
C GLU A 217 -22.85 2.63 2.40
N LYS A 218 -23.64 3.05 3.39
CA LYS A 218 -24.01 4.45 3.57
C LYS A 218 -22.79 5.34 3.79
N ASP A 219 -21.89 4.92 4.67
CA ASP A 219 -20.71 5.72 5.02
C ASP A 219 -19.66 5.68 3.91
N THR A 220 -19.55 4.56 3.17
CA THR A 220 -18.70 4.48 1.98
C THR A 220 -19.25 5.36 0.86
N ASP A 221 -20.56 5.38 0.63
CA ASP A 221 -21.20 6.24 -0.38
C ASP A 221 -21.04 7.72 -0.02
N GLU A 222 -21.14 8.08 1.27
CA GLU A 222 -20.88 9.45 1.73
C GLU A 222 -19.40 9.84 1.47
N TRP A 223 -18.47 8.97 1.80
CA TRP A 223 -17.04 9.18 1.55
C TRP A 223 -16.75 9.34 0.04
N LEU A 224 -17.34 8.51 -0.81
CA LEU A 224 -17.24 8.63 -2.26
C LEU A 224 -17.91 9.91 -2.77
N GLY A 225 -18.99 10.35 -2.14
CA GLY A 225 -19.65 11.63 -2.41
C GLY A 225 -18.73 12.82 -2.15
N TRP A 226 -17.96 12.81 -1.06
CA TRP A 226 -16.96 13.85 -0.79
C TRP A 226 -15.86 13.87 -1.86
N ILE A 227 -15.45 12.71 -2.34
CA ILE A 227 -14.44 12.59 -3.40
C ILE A 227 -14.97 13.12 -4.73
N ALA A 228 -16.23 12.84 -5.05
CA ALA A 228 -16.83 13.25 -6.31
C ALA A 228 -17.20 14.76 -6.34
N GLU A 229 -17.72 15.28 -5.24
CA GLU A 229 -18.40 16.59 -5.20
C GLU A 229 -17.79 17.57 -4.19
N GLY A 230 -16.90 17.12 -3.30
CA GLY A 230 -16.45 17.89 -2.14
C GLY A 230 -17.52 17.96 -1.06
N GLY A 231 -17.47 18.99 -0.23
CA GLY A 231 -18.52 19.18 0.77
C GLY A 231 -18.09 19.80 2.08
N TRP A 232 -18.95 19.61 3.06
CA TRP A 232 -18.84 20.21 4.38
C TRP A 232 -17.83 19.48 5.28
N TYR A 233 -17.15 20.28 6.11
CA TYR A 233 -16.46 19.79 7.28
C TYR A 233 -16.64 20.78 8.43
N GLY A 234 -17.24 20.33 9.55
CA GLY A 234 -17.66 21.24 10.61
C GLY A 234 -18.66 22.29 10.11
N SER A 235 -18.31 23.57 10.27
CA SER A 235 -19.12 24.69 9.79
C SER A 235 -18.74 25.23 8.41
N ASP A 236 -17.69 24.69 7.78
CA ASP A 236 -17.22 25.13 6.47
C ASP A 236 -17.84 24.27 5.37
N PRO A 237 -18.69 24.85 4.50
CA PRO A 237 -19.34 24.13 3.40
C PRO A 237 -18.42 23.75 2.24
N ASN A 238 -17.22 24.33 2.17
CA ASN A 238 -16.27 24.14 1.08
C ASN A 238 -14.94 23.52 1.56
N ALA A 239 -14.93 22.95 2.74
CA ALA A 239 -13.71 22.39 3.33
C ALA A 239 -13.18 21.17 2.57
N LEU A 240 -14.06 20.40 1.94
CA LEU A 240 -13.67 19.24 1.14
C LEU A 240 -13.66 19.57 -0.34
N THR A 241 -12.61 19.18 -1.03
CA THR A 241 -12.35 19.49 -2.44
C THR A 241 -12.54 18.23 -3.30
N PRO A 242 -13.26 18.29 -4.43
CA PRO A 242 -13.42 17.13 -5.31
C PRO A 242 -12.08 16.58 -5.82
N MET A 243 -11.93 15.27 -5.79
CA MET A 243 -10.75 14.52 -6.28
C MET A 243 -11.19 13.24 -7.03
N PRO A 244 -12.10 13.29 -8.02
CA PRO A 244 -12.80 12.11 -8.55
C PRO A 244 -11.85 11.05 -9.14
N ASP A 245 -10.73 11.45 -9.70
CA ASP A 245 -9.78 10.57 -10.39
C ASP A 245 -8.44 10.40 -9.65
N PHE A 246 -8.35 10.80 -8.39
CA PHE A 246 -7.09 10.78 -7.63
C PHE A 246 -6.45 9.38 -7.58
N TRP A 247 -7.28 8.33 -7.52
CA TRP A 247 -6.87 6.93 -7.47
C TRP A 247 -6.00 6.48 -8.66
N GLN A 248 -6.00 7.23 -9.77
CA GLN A 248 -5.13 6.94 -10.91
C GLN A 248 -3.66 7.29 -10.61
N ASN A 249 -3.41 8.18 -9.65
CA ASN A 249 -2.06 8.67 -9.34
C ASN A 249 -1.64 8.42 -7.89
N ALA A 250 -2.59 8.17 -6.98
CA ALA A 250 -2.35 7.97 -5.57
C ALA A 250 -3.28 6.90 -4.97
N PRO A 251 -2.83 6.12 -3.97
CA PRO A 251 -3.54 4.94 -3.50
C PRO A 251 -4.79 5.25 -2.69
N VAL A 252 -5.66 4.25 -2.62
CA VAL A 252 -6.77 4.16 -1.67
C VAL A 252 -6.45 3.09 -0.64
N GLY A 253 -6.40 3.49 0.62
CA GLY A 253 -6.33 2.62 1.78
C GLY A 253 -7.63 2.59 2.56
N GLY A 254 -7.65 1.83 3.64
CA GLY A 254 -8.76 1.83 4.59
C GLY A 254 -8.79 0.61 5.47
N GLU A 255 -9.84 0.53 6.27
CA GLU A 255 -10.10 -0.61 7.15
C GLU A 255 -11.59 -0.99 7.15
N PHE A 256 -11.88 -2.22 7.55
CA PHE A 256 -13.27 -2.62 7.73
C PHE A 256 -13.94 -1.89 8.89
N THR A 257 -15.17 -1.42 8.67
CA THR A 257 -15.97 -0.77 9.69
C THR A 257 -16.15 -1.61 10.95
N SER A 258 -16.29 -0.93 12.11
CA SER A 258 -16.73 -1.54 13.36
C SER A 258 -18.25 -1.68 13.48
N SER A 259 -19.02 -0.99 12.61
CA SER A 259 -20.50 -0.98 12.66
C SER A 259 -21.12 -2.29 12.19
N LEU A 260 -20.39 -3.10 11.43
CA LEU A 260 -20.84 -4.40 10.92
C LEU A 260 -19.95 -5.54 11.40
N SER A 261 -20.56 -6.72 11.61
CA SER A 261 -19.75 -7.91 11.89
C SER A 261 -19.00 -8.41 10.65
N MET A 262 -17.85 -9.07 10.84
CA MET A 262 -17.14 -9.74 9.75
C MET A 262 -18.02 -10.80 9.06
N GLN A 263 -18.96 -11.43 9.76
CA GLN A 263 -19.92 -12.37 9.17
C GLN A 263 -20.89 -11.64 8.21
N ASP A 264 -21.33 -10.44 8.57
CA ASP A 264 -22.21 -9.65 7.70
C ASP A 264 -21.48 -9.25 6.42
N MET A 265 -20.25 -8.75 6.52
CA MET A 265 -19.46 -8.27 5.38
C MET A 265 -18.92 -9.43 4.50
N LEU A 266 -18.41 -10.50 5.13
CA LEU A 266 -17.68 -11.54 4.40
C LEU A 266 -18.53 -12.75 3.99
N VAL A 267 -19.76 -12.86 4.51
CA VAL A 267 -20.65 -13.99 4.22
C VAL A 267 -22.00 -13.52 3.70
N LYS A 268 -22.76 -12.74 4.50
CA LYS A 268 -24.14 -12.37 4.15
C LYS A 268 -24.21 -11.37 3.00
N ASN A 269 -23.36 -10.33 3.05
CA ASN A 269 -23.35 -9.23 2.10
C ASN A 269 -22.06 -9.19 1.26
N LEU A 270 -21.36 -10.31 1.11
CA LEU A 270 -20.09 -10.38 0.37
C LEU A 270 -20.13 -9.70 -1.01
N PRO A 271 -21.17 -9.87 -1.86
CA PRO A 271 -21.21 -9.18 -3.16
C PRO A 271 -21.19 -7.65 -3.03
N ARG A 272 -21.86 -7.10 -2.02
CA ARG A 272 -21.85 -5.65 -1.72
C ARG A 272 -20.47 -5.21 -1.26
N THR A 273 -19.88 -5.92 -0.31
CA THR A 273 -18.52 -5.62 0.17
C THR A 273 -17.52 -5.57 -0.99
N LEU A 274 -17.56 -6.55 -1.89
CA LEU A 274 -16.70 -6.60 -3.07
C LEU A 274 -16.95 -5.43 -4.03
N HIS A 275 -18.20 -5.03 -4.20
CA HIS A 275 -18.57 -3.88 -5.02
C HIS A 275 -18.01 -2.57 -4.44
N LEU A 276 -18.19 -2.34 -3.14
CA LEU A 276 -17.65 -1.15 -2.46
C LEU A 276 -16.12 -1.05 -2.59
N LEU A 277 -15.40 -2.16 -2.43
CA LEU A 277 -13.96 -2.21 -2.64
C LEU A 277 -13.55 -1.87 -4.09
N GLU A 278 -14.32 -2.38 -5.05
CA GLU A 278 -14.04 -2.17 -6.48
C GLU A 278 -14.25 -0.71 -6.90
N ILE A 279 -15.39 -0.09 -6.52
CA ILE A 279 -15.68 1.31 -6.86
C ILE A 279 -14.82 2.31 -6.08
N SER A 280 -14.26 1.88 -4.95
CA SER A 280 -13.30 2.66 -4.16
C SER A 280 -11.86 2.52 -4.68
N HIS A 281 -11.57 1.65 -5.65
CA HIS A 281 -10.21 1.35 -6.10
C HIS A 281 -9.25 0.95 -4.97
N MET A 282 -9.74 0.21 -3.97
CA MET A 282 -9.04 -0.10 -2.74
C MET A 282 -7.76 -0.90 -3.00
N SER A 283 -6.62 -0.41 -2.49
CA SER A 283 -5.31 -1.06 -2.61
C SER A 283 -5.00 -1.96 -1.42
N PHE A 284 -5.28 -1.51 -0.20
CA PHE A 284 -5.05 -2.30 1.01
C PHE A 284 -6.14 -2.07 2.07
N LEU A 285 -6.25 -3.04 2.99
CA LEU A 285 -7.12 -2.96 4.17
C LEU A 285 -6.32 -3.27 5.44
N GLY A 286 -6.30 -2.33 6.38
CA GLY A 286 -5.70 -2.41 7.69
C GLY A 286 -5.99 -1.16 8.54
N PRO A 287 -5.91 -1.25 9.87
CA PRO A 287 -5.51 -2.44 10.66
C PRO A 287 -6.60 -3.51 10.79
N LYS A 288 -7.88 -3.16 10.67
CA LYS A 288 -9.00 -4.09 10.75
C LYS A 288 -9.19 -4.82 9.42
N THR A 289 -8.67 -6.05 9.36
CA THR A 289 -8.67 -6.90 8.16
C THR A 289 -9.76 -7.97 8.21
N ALA A 290 -9.96 -8.68 7.09
CA ALA A 290 -10.84 -9.84 7.06
C ALA A 290 -10.32 -10.98 7.95
N GLN A 291 -11.24 -11.68 8.61
CA GLN A 291 -10.88 -12.83 9.44
C GLN A 291 -10.76 -14.12 8.60
N VAL A 292 -9.65 -14.83 8.75
CA VAL A 292 -9.32 -16.06 8.00
C VAL A 292 -10.40 -17.15 8.14
N LYS A 293 -11.10 -17.22 9.28
CA LYS A 293 -12.20 -18.17 9.48
C LYS A 293 -13.33 -18.07 8.45
N TYR A 294 -13.47 -16.91 7.80
CA TYR A 294 -14.41 -16.70 6.69
C TYR A 294 -13.70 -16.87 5.33
N ALA A 295 -13.04 -18.00 5.13
CA ALA A 295 -12.10 -18.26 4.05
C ALA A 295 -12.57 -17.84 2.64
N LYS A 296 -13.85 -18.07 2.31
CA LYS A 296 -14.43 -17.66 1.01
C LYS A 296 -14.44 -16.14 0.86
N GLY A 297 -14.93 -15.43 1.88
CA GLY A 297 -14.95 -13.95 1.89
C GLY A 297 -13.55 -13.37 1.94
N TYR A 298 -12.71 -13.92 2.82
CA TYR A 298 -11.29 -13.54 2.93
C TYR A 298 -10.57 -13.56 1.57
N ASN A 299 -10.65 -14.69 0.87
CA ASN A 299 -10.01 -14.84 -0.44
C ASN A 299 -10.66 -13.96 -1.53
N ALA A 300 -11.99 -13.79 -1.49
CA ALA A 300 -12.69 -12.96 -2.46
C ALA A 300 -12.29 -11.47 -2.31
N VAL A 301 -12.16 -10.97 -1.09
CA VAL A 301 -11.69 -9.61 -0.80
C VAL A 301 -10.22 -9.47 -1.20
N LEU A 302 -9.34 -10.38 -0.77
CA LEU A 302 -7.91 -10.33 -1.12
C LEU A 302 -7.69 -10.26 -2.64
N ARG A 303 -8.51 -10.96 -3.40
CA ARG A 303 -8.45 -10.95 -4.87
C ARG A 303 -8.87 -9.60 -5.48
N ARG A 304 -9.66 -8.79 -4.78
CA ARG A 304 -10.17 -7.48 -5.28
C ARG A 304 -9.25 -6.32 -4.95
N LEU A 305 -8.35 -6.47 -3.98
CA LEU A 305 -7.49 -5.40 -3.53
C LEU A 305 -6.35 -5.15 -4.52
N GLY A 306 -6.15 -3.87 -4.88
CA GLY A 306 -5.03 -3.37 -5.62
C GLY A 306 -4.92 -3.84 -7.07
N TYR A 307 -3.69 -3.92 -7.55
CA TYR A 307 -3.36 -4.34 -8.91
C TYR A 307 -3.39 -5.86 -9.10
N ARG A 308 -3.51 -6.27 -10.36
CA ARG A 308 -3.48 -7.69 -10.74
C ARG A 308 -2.81 -7.86 -12.11
N LEU A 309 -1.48 -7.85 -12.11
CA LEU A 309 -0.68 -7.88 -13.34
C LEU A 309 -0.68 -9.27 -13.97
N ARG A 310 -0.79 -9.34 -15.29
CA ARG A 310 -0.68 -10.56 -16.08
C ARG A 310 0.04 -10.31 -17.40
N VAL A 311 1.01 -11.15 -17.74
CA VAL A 311 1.49 -11.24 -19.12
C VAL A 311 0.43 -12.02 -19.91
N THR A 312 -0.17 -11.38 -20.88
CA THR A 312 -1.21 -11.99 -21.73
C THR A 312 -0.62 -12.69 -22.94
N GLU A 313 0.44 -12.12 -23.49
CA GLU A 313 1.13 -12.65 -24.68
C GLU A 313 2.63 -12.38 -24.59
N LEU A 314 3.42 -13.34 -25.06
CA LEU A 314 4.85 -13.24 -25.34
C LEU A 314 5.11 -13.62 -26.79
N LYS A 315 5.85 -12.80 -27.54
CA LYS A 315 6.39 -13.12 -28.86
C LYS A 315 7.90 -13.02 -28.84
N LEU A 316 8.56 -14.07 -29.32
CA LEU A 316 10.01 -14.10 -29.49
C LEU A 316 10.32 -14.20 -30.99
N ASN A 317 11.23 -13.35 -31.44
CA ASN A 317 11.73 -13.38 -32.81
C ASN A 317 13.26 -13.42 -32.82
N LEU A 318 13.84 -14.30 -33.61
CA LEU A 318 15.29 -14.31 -33.82
C LEU A 318 15.70 -13.02 -34.57
N CYS A 319 16.71 -12.35 -34.07
CA CYS A 319 17.31 -11.17 -34.68
C CYS A 319 18.83 -11.35 -34.79
N THR A 320 19.53 -10.41 -35.43
CA THR A 320 20.97 -10.50 -35.70
C THR A 320 21.78 -10.69 -34.45
N ASP A 321 21.43 -9.95 -33.37
CA ASP A 321 22.24 -9.84 -32.16
C ASP A 321 21.69 -10.67 -31.00
N GLY A 322 20.59 -11.41 -31.21
CA GLY A 322 19.94 -12.18 -30.13
C GLY A 322 18.49 -12.55 -30.42
N VAL A 323 17.61 -12.30 -29.47
CA VAL A 323 16.16 -12.55 -29.55
C VAL A 323 15.39 -11.30 -29.15
N SER A 324 14.57 -10.80 -30.06
CA SER A 324 13.58 -9.77 -29.72
C SER A 324 12.44 -10.43 -28.96
N ALA A 325 12.16 -9.91 -27.75
CA ALA A 325 11.03 -10.32 -26.92
C ALA A 325 10.01 -9.17 -26.86
N GLU A 326 8.79 -9.43 -27.30
CA GLU A 326 7.64 -8.54 -27.20
C GLU A 326 6.65 -9.14 -26.19
N LEU A 327 6.28 -8.36 -25.17
CA LEU A 327 5.31 -8.77 -24.16
C LEU A 327 4.12 -7.82 -24.15
N THR A 328 2.94 -8.40 -23.97
CA THR A 328 1.74 -7.64 -23.61
C THR A 328 1.42 -7.91 -22.15
N VAL A 329 1.47 -6.85 -21.31
CA VAL A 329 1.19 -6.92 -19.88
C VAL A 329 -0.10 -6.16 -19.60
N ALA A 330 -1.04 -6.80 -18.90
CA ALA A 330 -2.32 -6.24 -18.51
C ALA A 330 -2.41 -6.08 -16.97
N ASN A 331 -3.18 -5.09 -16.52
CA ASN A 331 -3.62 -4.99 -15.14
C ASN A 331 -5.12 -5.32 -15.07
N GLU A 332 -5.48 -6.42 -14.39
CA GLU A 332 -6.84 -6.92 -14.21
C GLU A 332 -7.34 -6.67 -12.77
N GLY A 333 -6.68 -5.78 -12.02
CA GLY A 333 -7.01 -5.39 -10.66
C GLY A 333 -7.96 -4.21 -10.57
N ALA A 334 -8.14 -3.67 -9.35
CA ALA A 334 -8.98 -2.51 -9.06
C ALA A 334 -8.19 -1.19 -9.04
N ALA A 335 -6.86 -1.24 -8.87
CA ALA A 335 -5.97 -0.09 -8.79
C ALA A 335 -4.69 -0.29 -9.61
N PRO A 336 -3.92 0.76 -9.95
CA PRO A 336 -2.59 0.60 -10.52
C PRO A 336 -1.57 0.15 -9.45
N PHE A 337 -0.34 -0.12 -9.89
CA PHE A 337 0.82 -0.26 -9.01
C PHE A 337 1.52 1.10 -8.92
N TYR A 338 1.50 1.76 -7.81
CA TYR A 338 1.88 3.17 -7.70
C TYR A 338 3.40 3.45 -7.73
N TRP A 339 4.27 2.43 -7.64
CA TRP A 339 5.72 2.58 -7.62
C TRP A 339 6.35 2.20 -8.96
N ASP A 340 7.39 2.90 -9.38
CA ASP A 340 8.18 2.53 -10.57
C ASP A 340 9.27 1.49 -10.21
N TRP A 341 8.83 0.31 -9.76
CA TRP A 341 9.73 -0.78 -9.46
C TRP A 341 10.32 -1.41 -10.73
N PRO A 342 11.63 -1.77 -10.73
CA PRO A 342 12.26 -2.38 -11.89
C PRO A 342 11.58 -3.68 -12.31
N THR A 343 11.07 -3.73 -13.54
CA THR A 343 10.56 -4.96 -14.17
C THR A 343 11.61 -5.52 -15.11
N ASN A 344 12.02 -6.77 -14.89
CA ASN A 344 13.10 -7.41 -15.64
C ASN A 344 12.66 -8.72 -16.30
N LEU A 345 13.25 -9.00 -17.46
CA LEU A 345 13.31 -10.33 -18.04
C LEU A 345 14.66 -10.96 -17.73
N TYR A 346 14.65 -12.25 -17.46
CA TYR A 346 15.85 -13.03 -17.15
C TYR A 346 15.90 -14.27 -18.05
N VAL A 347 17.07 -14.54 -18.60
CA VAL A 347 17.39 -15.85 -19.18
C VAL A 347 18.12 -16.66 -18.12
N GLU A 348 17.59 -17.81 -17.78
CA GLU A 348 18.11 -18.67 -16.72
C GLU A 348 18.48 -20.07 -17.25
N ASP A 349 19.48 -20.71 -16.62
CA ASP A 349 19.74 -22.12 -16.84
C ASP A 349 18.79 -23.02 -16.00
N THR A 350 18.91 -24.33 -16.17
CA THR A 350 18.08 -25.30 -15.44
C THR A 350 18.33 -25.29 -13.93
N ALA A 351 19.52 -24.86 -13.48
CA ALA A 351 19.86 -24.71 -12.07
C ALA A 351 19.24 -23.44 -11.48
N GLY A 352 18.79 -22.50 -12.33
CA GLY A 352 18.21 -21.22 -11.93
C GLY A 352 19.23 -20.08 -11.83
N SER A 353 20.43 -20.30 -12.39
CA SER A 353 21.42 -19.23 -12.46
C SER A 353 21.03 -18.27 -13.59
N THR A 354 21.04 -16.97 -13.29
CA THR A 354 20.75 -15.92 -14.26
C THR A 354 21.94 -15.74 -15.21
N LEU A 355 21.68 -15.87 -16.51
CA LEU A 355 22.66 -15.75 -17.59
C LEU A 355 22.59 -14.37 -18.24
N CYS A 356 21.39 -13.80 -18.35
CA CYS A 356 21.13 -12.49 -18.90
C CYS A 356 19.98 -11.82 -18.15
N THR A 357 20.08 -10.52 -17.96
CA THR A 357 19.02 -9.68 -17.38
C THR A 357 18.81 -8.47 -18.28
N VAL A 358 17.57 -8.18 -18.61
CA VAL A 358 17.19 -6.99 -19.37
C VAL A 358 16.01 -6.32 -18.70
N ARG A 359 16.12 -5.01 -18.42
CA ARG A 359 15.01 -4.21 -17.90
C ARG A 359 13.96 -3.99 -19.00
N LEU A 360 12.70 -4.26 -18.68
CA LEU A 360 11.57 -3.94 -19.54
C LEU A 360 11.21 -2.44 -19.42
N PRO A 361 10.94 -1.75 -20.52
CA PRO A 361 10.42 -0.38 -20.50
C PRO A 361 8.92 -0.39 -20.20
N LEU A 362 8.54 -0.98 -19.08
CA LEU A 362 7.16 -1.07 -18.59
C LEU A 362 6.98 -0.05 -17.47
N SER A 363 6.07 0.90 -17.65
CA SER A 363 5.65 1.82 -16.59
C SER A 363 4.53 1.16 -15.79
N LEU A 364 4.83 0.72 -14.58
CA LEU A 364 3.84 0.09 -13.69
C LEU A 364 2.76 1.08 -13.24
N PRO A 365 3.07 2.34 -12.87
CA PRO A 365 2.05 3.32 -12.48
C PRO A 365 1.09 3.68 -13.63
N GLU A 366 1.55 3.67 -14.89
CA GLU A 366 0.70 3.96 -16.04
C GLU A 366 -0.17 2.78 -16.48
N LEU A 367 0.06 1.58 -15.93
CA LEU A 367 -0.72 0.39 -16.29
C LEU A 367 -2.03 0.33 -15.51
N MET A 368 -3.00 1.13 -15.94
CA MET A 368 -4.30 1.27 -15.32
C MET A 368 -5.14 0.00 -15.32
N PRO A 369 -6.08 -0.18 -14.37
CA PRO A 369 -7.07 -1.25 -14.38
C PRO A 369 -7.78 -1.41 -15.72
N GLY A 370 -7.89 -2.62 -16.21
CA GLY A 370 -8.51 -2.95 -17.50
C GLY A 370 -7.69 -2.54 -18.73
N LYS A 371 -6.47 -2.01 -18.56
CA LYS A 371 -5.58 -1.64 -19.66
C LYS A 371 -4.43 -2.64 -19.82
N SER A 372 -3.75 -2.56 -20.96
CA SER A 372 -2.53 -3.31 -21.24
C SER A 372 -1.49 -2.42 -21.92
N GLN A 373 -0.22 -2.70 -21.63
CA GLN A 373 0.93 -2.11 -22.32
C GLN A 373 1.65 -3.18 -23.11
N LYS A 374 2.16 -2.80 -24.30
CA LYS A 374 3.00 -3.63 -25.12
C LYS A 374 4.42 -3.09 -25.05
N VAL A 375 5.36 -3.94 -24.63
CA VAL A 375 6.77 -3.59 -24.46
C VAL A 375 7.66 -4.56 -25.23
N SER A 376 8.80 -4.08 -25.73
CA SER A 376 9.76 -4.89 -26.50
C SER A 376 11.16 -4.63 -26.01
N VAL A 377 11.96 -5.69 -25.93
CA VAL A 377 13.39 -5.64 -25.64
C VAL A 377 14.15 -6.65 -26.48
N THR A 378 15.47 -6.46 -26.63
CA THR A 378 16.36 -7.44 -27.19
C THR A 378 17.14 -8.15 -26.11
N LEU A 379 17.03 -9.48 -26.07
CA LEU A 379 17.84 -10.37 -25.25
C LEU A 379 19.07 -10.74 -26.08
N GLU A 380 20.23 -10.26 -25.66
CA GLU A 380 21.48 -10.44 -26.41
C GLU A 380 22.17 -11.78 -26.11
N GLY A 381 22.99 -12.25 -27.06
CA GLY A 381 23.89 -13.38 -26.90
C GLY A 381 23.30 -14.75 -27.23
N ALA A 382 24.19 -15.76 -27.23
CA ALA A 382 23.87 -17.12 -27.63
C ALA A 382 22.87 -17.81 -26.72
N ASP A 383 22.91 -17.52 -25.41
CA ASP A 383 21.98 -18.11 -24.44
C ASP A 383 20.52 -17.68 -24.69
N ALA A 384 20.30 -16.42 -25.12
CA ALA A 384 18.98 -15.94 -25.51
C ALA A 384 18.50 -16.65 -26.82
N GLN A 385 19.37 -16.88 -27.78
CA GLN A 385 19.01 -17.59 -29.01
C GLN A 385 18.53 -19.02 -28.73
N GLU A 386 19.04 -19.67 -27.68
CA GLU A 386 18.61 -21.01 -27.29
C GLU A 386 17.14 -21.09 -26.82
N LEU A 387 16.51 -19.99 -26.40
CA LEU A 387 15.09 -19.93 -26.12
C LEU A 387 14.21 -20.29 -27.33
N LEU A 388 14.70 -19.97 -28.54
CA LEU A 388 14.00 -20.28 -29.78
C LEU A 388 14.41 -21.64 -30.36
N CYS A 389 15.65 -22.04 -30.13
CA CYS A 389 16.24 -23.25 -30.72
C CYS A 389 15.91 -24.52 -29.90
N GLY A 390 15.06 -24.45 -28.89
CA GLY A 390 14.70 -25.57 -28.01
C GLY A 390 14.24 -26.82 -28.82
N GLY A 391 15.17 -27.76 -29.04
CA GLY A 391 14.88 -29.02 -29.70
C GLY A 391 15.85 -29.44 -30.81
N TRP A 392 16.85 -28.67 -31.15
CA TRP A 392 17.87 -29.17 -32.10
C TRP A 392 18.91 -30.01 -31.35
N LYS A 393 18.99 -31.28 -31.74
CA LYS A 393 19.79 -32.37 -31.21
C LYS A 393 21.29 -32.04 -31.12
N GLY A 394 21.65 -31.31 -30.07
CA GLY A 394 23.02 -31.14 -29.63
C GLY A 394 23.19 -31.75 -28.26
N LEU A 395 24.02 -32.76 -28.15
CA LEU A 395 24.12 -33.73 -27.05
C LEU A 395 24.46 -33.16 -25.64
N PHE A 396 24.63 -31.84 -25.43
CA PHE A 396 25.18 -31.28 -24.16
C PHE A 396 24.66 -29.89 -23.76
N ARG A 397 23.52 -29.39 -24.25
CA ARG A 397 23.02 -28.09 -23.83
C ARG A 397 21.73 -28.23 -23.00
N SER A 398 21.80 -27.74 -21.76
CA SER A 398 20.63 -27.69 -20.86
C SER A 398 19.61 -26.67 -21.38
N PRO A 399 18.30 -26.97 -21.34
CA PRO A 399 17.27 -26.03 -21.74
C PRO A 399 17.39 -24.73 -20.95
N LYS A 400 17.06 -23.60 -21.60
CA LYS A 400 17.02 -22.28 -20.95
C LYS A 400 15.57 -21.92 -20.62
N HIS A 401 15.41 -21.14 -19.57
CA HIS A 401 14.12 -20.58 -19.16
C HIS A 401 14.13 -19.07 -19.36
N LEU A 402 12.99 -18.53 -19.77
CA LEU A 402 12.71 -17.10 -19.75
C LEU A 402 11.78 -16.81 -18.58
N THR A 403 12.19 -15.93 -17.68
CA THR A 403 11.38 -15.54 -16.51
C THR A 403 11.21 -14.04 -16.45
N ILE A 404 10.13 -13.59 -15.81
CA ILE A 404 9.84 -12.18 -15.54
C ILE A 404 9.71 -11.96 -14.03
N GLY A 405 10.24 -10.83 -13.55
CA GLY A 405 10.12 -10.41 -12.18
C GLY A 405 10.04 -8.89 -12.04
N ILE A 406 9.49 -8.43 -10.92
CA ILE A 406 9.45 -7.04 -10.50
C ILE A 406 10.20 -6.96 -9.18
N VAL A 407 11.27 -6.17 -9.18
CA VAL A 407 12.23 -6.11 -8.06
C VAL A 407 11.76 -5.13 -7.00
N ASP A 408 11.60 -5.60 -5.78
CA ASP A 408 11.41 -4.76 -4.61
C ASP A 408 12.73 -4.06 -4.26
N PRO A 409 12.78 -2.72 -4.26
CA PRO A 409 13.99 -1.96 -3.95
C PRO A 409 14.54 -2.20 -2.54
N MET A 410 13.66 -2.42 -1.55
CA MET A 410 14.05 -2.67 -0.15
C MET A 410 14.87 -3.96 -0.02
N THR A 411 14.44 -5.03 -0.70
CA THR A 411 15.06 -6.36 -0.56
C THR A 411 15.97 -6.73 -1.72
N SER A 412 15.93 -5.99 -2.83
CA SER A 412 16.55 -6.34 -4.10
C SER A 412 16.13 -7.71 -4.64
N ARG A 413 14.95 -8.20 -4.27
CA ARG A 413 14.39 -9.49 -4.70
C ARG A 413 13.15 -9.29 -5.56
N ASP A 414 12.88 -10.23 -6.47
CA ASP A 414 11.65 -10.26 -7.25
C ASP A 414 10.47 -10.60 -6.32
N ALA A 415 9.55 -9.65 -6.09
CA ALA A 415 8.52 -9.72 -5.06
C ALA A 415 7.10 -9.84 -5.61
N VAL A 416 6.85 -9.47 -6.87
CA VAL A 416 5.51 -9.43 -7.45
C VAL A 416 5.16 -10.72 -8.18
N ARG A 417 4.03 -11.31 -7.81
CA ARG A 417 3.44 -12.46 -8.51
C ARG A 417 2.51 -11.97 -9.62
N PHE A 418 2.75 -12.45 -10.85
CA PHE A 418 1.81 -12.24 -11.95
C PHE A 418 0.60 -13.20 -11.83
N ALA A 419 -0.60 -12.68 -12.06
CA ALA A 419 -1.87 -13.42 -11.97
C ALA A 419 -2.13 -14.28 -13.21
N MET A 420 -1.24 -15.21 -13.47
CA MET A 420 -1.30 -16.11 -14.64
C MET A 420 -0.96 -17.55 -14.27
N LYS A 421 -1.52 -18.51 -15.00
CA LYS A 421 -1.21 -19.93 -14.82
C LYS A 421 0.17 -20.25 -15.39
N ALA A 422 1.19 -19.99 -14.58
CA ALA A 422 2.58 -20.28 -14.89
C ALA A 422 3.34 -20.71 -13.63
N ALA A 423 4.42 -21.45 -13.81
CA ALA A 423 5.30 -21.83 -12.71
C ALA A 423 6.00 -20.58 -12.14
N ARG A 424 6.37 -20.66 -10.86
CA ARG A 424 7.21 -19.65 -10.20
C ARG A 424 8.50 -20.28 -9.72
N LYS A 425 9.59 -19.52 -9.83
CA LYS A 425 10.91 -19.92 -9.36
C LYS A 425 11.65 -18.68 -8.85
N ASN A 426 12.18 -18.71 -7.64
CA ASN A 426 12.95 -17.61 -7.04
C ASN A 426 12.22 -16.25 -7.07
N GLY A 427 10.92 -16.21 -6.79
CA GLY A 427 10.11 -14.99 -6.86
C GLY A 427 9.62 -14.62 -8.27
N ARG A 428 10.24 -15.17 -9.33
CA ARG A 428 9.97 -14.88 -10.75
C ARG A 428 8.87 -15.76 -11.33
N THR A 429 8.19 -15.27 -12.35
CA THR A 429 7.20 -16.03 -13.12
C THR A 429 7.84 -16.60 -14.38
N VAL A 430 7.70 -17.90 -14.63
CA VAL A 430 8.27 -18.60 -15.76
C VAL A 430 7.41 -18.35 -17.01
N LEU A 431 8.02 -17.79 -18.05
CA LEU A 431 7.38 -17.55 -19.34
C LEU A 431 7.67 -18.69 -20.35
N LEU A 432 8.88 -19.26 -20.29
CA LEU A 432 9.30 -20.41 -21.14
C LEU A 432 10.16 -21.37 -20.36
#